data_0c5b252505bfc104a761c0ff2e369357
#
_entry.id   0c5b252505bfc104a761c0ff2e369357
#
_cell.length_a   1.000
_cell.length_b   1.000
_cell.length_c   1.000
_cell.angle_alpha   90.00
_cell.angle_beta   90.00
_cell.angle_gamma   90.00
#
_symmetry.space_group_name_H-M   'P 1'
#
loop_
_entity.id
_entity.type
_entity.pdbx_description
1 polymer ?
#
loop_
_entity_poly.entity_id
_entity_poly.type
_entity_poly.pdbx_seq_one_letter_code
_entity_poly.pdbx_strand_id
1 'polypeptide(L)'
;MQFDVFFSFSKMPAGGVMPSDADLYDRLFRSMEAADDLGYERAWVGEAHYSLAPEQGKADPLLPHFEGELCINTDILQIAAAAMPRTRRISVGSAIRNILVNGGPVAHAEMVRTFLTIHGAELRRSGRKLHIGFGAGRFAYANAANGVEPRNEAERILWSALRGLALREATEIFLRLLRGETLGSKDITPKVLHRDKVKAEDWARACAALGKEAAETDALTFAPYWNFDPLKIIPADEGLENLVLVLGSHDPELQAFANRFLPVEVFNLSVTPDAVIDATHDRMARCFHPEGGKWTRNRMPRTVMIFVRTDAGLDEATLDALAEQEAKEAMIAYWNAMEGTVDEEKVRKGMSNAVYGCPATVAAQLQARFHPEDRLMTWFDFNARDLNVVTRRMRDFALHVRPLLSGECVSTLQTVMP
;
A
#
# COMPACT_ATOMS: atom_id res chain seq x y z
N MET A 1 -2.25 9.46 18.18
CA MET A 1 -2.07 8.54 17.02
C MET A 1 -3.42 8.04 16.55
N GLN A 2 -3.55 7.72 15.25
CA GLN A 2 -4.74 7.07 14.67
C GLN A 2 -4.37 5.67 14.20
N PHE A 3 -5.31 4.72 14.26
CA PHE A 3 -5.02 3.31 14.02
C PHE A 3 -5.93 2.72 12.95
N ASP A 4 -5.31 2.29 11.88
CA ASP A 4 -5.90 1.48 10.82
C ASP A 4 -5.40 0.02 11.00
N VAL A 5 -6.01 -0.92 10.28
CA VAL A 5 -5.48 -2.29 10.16
C VAL A 5 -5.00 -2.53 8.74
N PHE A 6 -3.89 -3.26 8.60
CA PHE A 6 -3.36 -3.71 7.30
C PHE A 6 -3.42 -5.22 7.23
N PHE A 7 -3.98 -5.73 6.14
CA PHE A 7 -4.04 -7.16 5.80
C PHE A 7 -3.14 -7.44 4.60
N SER A 8 -2.14 -8.32 4.78
CA SER A 8 -1.30 -8.78 3.67
C SER A 8 -2.07 -9.64 2.68
N PHE A 9 -3.07 -10.35 3.15
CA PHE A 9 -3.98 -11.17 2.36
C PHE A 9 -3.26 -12.12 1.40
N SER A 10 -2.23 -12.79 1.90
CA SER A 10 -1.43 -13.75 1.16
C SER A 10 -1.93 -15.17 1.35
N LYS A 11 -1.90 -15.96 0.27
CA LYS A 11 -2.23 -17.39 0.30
C LYS A 11 -0.98 -18.20 0.62
N MET A 12 -0.93 -18.74 1.82
CA MET A 12 0.23 -19.49 2.32
C MET A 12 -0.26 -20.74 3.06
N PRO A 13 0.51 -21.84 3.08
CA PRO A 13 0.10 -23.05 3.80
C PRO A 13 0.03 -22.80 5.30
N ALA A 14 -1.02 -23.30 5.95
CA ALA A 14 -1.24 -23.29 7.39
C ALA A 14 -1.25 -24.74 7.89
N GLY A 15 -0.30 -25.11 8.78
CA GLY A 15 -0.17 -26.50 9.23
C GLY A 15 0.07 -27.50 8.09
N GLY A 16 0.75 -27.11 7.03
CA GLY A 16 1.03 -27.93 5.84
C GLY A 16 -0.14 -28.04 4.85
N VAL A 17 -1.27 -27.34 5.09
CA VAL A 17 -2.44 -27.35 4.20
C VAL A 17 -2.61 -25.98 3.55
N MET A 18 -2.67 -25.95 2.22
CA MET A 18 -2.97 -24.73 1.47
C MET A 18 -4.47 -24.41 1.59
N PRO A 19 -4.85 -23.22 2.10
CA PRO A 19 -6.26 -22.84 2.18
C PRO A 19 -6.86 -22.64 0.79
N SER A 20 -8.16 -22.83 0.65
CA SER A 20 -8.87 -22.44 -0.57
C SER A 20 -8.97 -20.91 -0.67
N ASP A 21 -9.14 -20.38 -1.89
CA ASP A 21 -9.33 -18.95 -2.09
C ASP A 21 -10.61 -18.46 -1.39
N ALA A 22 -11.68 -19.25 -1.43
CA ALA A 22 -12.95 -18.92 -0.77
C ALA A 22 -12.77 -18.80 0.76
N ASP A 23 -12.02 -19.71 1.39
CA ASP A 23 -11.74 -19.65 2.83
C ASP A 23 -10.91 -18.40 3.18
N LEU A 24 -9.99 -17.99 2.31
CA LEU A 24 -9.19 -16.79 2.54
C LEU A 24 -10.04 -15.53 2.47
N TYR A 25 -10.93 -15.41 1.49
CA TYR A 25 -11.86 -14.29 1.41
C TYR A 25 -12.81 -14.26 2.61
N ASP A 26 -13.37 -15.41 3.05
CA ASP A 26 -14.18 -15.46 4.26
C ASP A 26 -13.41 -15.00 5.50
N ARG A 27 -12.15 -15.45 5.67
CA ARG A 27 -11.27 -14.98 6.76
C ARG A 27 -10.99 -13.48 6.69
N LEU A 28 -10.75 -12.93 5.49
CA LEU A 28 -10.55 -11.48 5.32
C LEU A 28 -11.78 -10.71 5.80
N PHE A 29 -12.98 -11.10 5.37
CA PHE A 29 -14.21 -10.40 5.76
C PHE A 29 -14.48 -10.50 7.25
N ARG A 30 -14.29 -11.68 7.88
CA ARG A 30 -14.39 -11.82 9.34
C ARG A 30 -13.36 -10.97 10.09
N SER A 31 -12.14 -10.83 9.54
CA SER A 31 -11.13 -9.95 10.12
C SER A 31 -11.53 -8.48 10.01
N MET A 32 -12.16 -8.06 8.90
CA MET A 32 -12.70 -6.71 8.74
C MET A 32 -13.88 -6.44 9.68
N GLU A 33 -14.79 -7.40 9.88
CA GLU A 33 -15.89 -7.33 10.85
C GLU A 33 -15.33 -7.13 12.27
N ALA A 34 -14.34 -7.94 12.66
CA ALA A 34 -13.68 -7.82 13.96
C ALA A 34 -12.96 -6.46 14.12
N ALA A 35 -12.29 -5.98 13.07
CA ALA A 35 -11.64 -4.67 13.09
C ALA A 35 -12.65 -3.52 13.23
N ASP A 36 -13.80 -3.61 12.54
CA ASP A 36 -14.89 -2.64 12.67
C ASP A 36 -15.47 -2.59 14.09
N ASP A 37 -15.72 -3.76 14.69
CA ASP A 37 -16.22 -3.89 16.06
C ASP A 37 -15.22 -3.35 17.09
N LEU A 38 -13.91 -3.51 16.84
CA LEU A 38 -12.82 -3.01 17.68
C LEU A 38 -12.49 -1.52 17.44
N GLY A 39 -13.20 -0.86 16.52
CA GLY A 39 -13.08 0.57 16.27
C GLY A 39 -11.81 0.97 15.52
N TYR A 40 -11.28 0.12 14.64
CA TYR A 40 -10.29 0.54 13.66
C TYR A 40 -10.96 1.40 12.59
N GLU A 41 -10.24 2.42 12.09
CA GLU A 41 -10.85 3.39 11.18
C GLU A 41 -10.85 2.91 9.72
N ARG A 42 -9.78 2.22 9.30
CA ARG A 42 -9.59 1.77 7.92
C ARG A 42 -9.02 0.35 7.89
N ALA A 43 -9.50 -0.45 6.95
CA ALA A 43 -8.93 -1.75 6.59
C ALA A 43 -8.20 -1.62 5.24
N TRP A 44 -6.89 -1.70 5.28
CA TRP A 44 -6.04 -1.68 4.10
C TRP A 44 -5.73 -3.10 3.67
N VAL A 45 -5.90 -3.42 2.39
CA VAL A 45 -5.65 -4.76 1.86
C VAL A 45 -4.54 -4.71 0.83
N GLY A 46 -3.51 -5.55 1.03
CA GLY A 46 -2.44 -5.75 0.05
C GLY A 46 -3.02 -6.18 -1.30
N GLU A 47 -2.47 -5.68 -2.41
CA GLU A 47 -2.93 -5.98 -3.76
C GLU A 47 -1.77 -6.48 -4.62
N ALA A 48 -2.01 -7.58 -5.34
CA ALA A 48 -1.12 -8.10 -6.38
C ALA A 48 -1.93 -8.72 -7.51
N HIS A 49 -1.29 -8.89 -8.66
CA HIS A 49 -1.92 -9.44 -9.85
C HIS A 49 -1.09 -10.59 -10.40
N TYR A 50 -1.78 -11.61 -10.87
CA TYR A 50 -1.23 -12.84 -11.45
C TYR A 50 -0.45 -13.70 -10.44
N SER A 51 -0.41 -14.99 -10.72
CA SER A 51 0.31 -15.97 -9.90
C SER A 51 1.83 -15.77 -9.96
N LEU A 52 2.50 -16.04 -8.84
CA LEU A 52 3.96 -16.11 -8.75
C LEU A 52 4.54 -17.39 -9.37
N ALA A 53 3.77 -18.47 -9.44
CA ALA A 53 4.26 -19.78 -9.86
C ALA A 53 4.96 -19.79 -11.24
N PRO A 54 4.43 -19.11 -12.30
CA PRO A 54 5.15 -19.00 -13.58
C PRO A 54 6.46 -18.21 -13.48
N GLU A 55 6.54 -17.22 -12.60
CA GLU A 55 7.76 -16.44 -12.37
C GLU A 55 8.81 -17.24 -11.61
N GLN A 56 8.39 -18.08 -10.67
CA GLN A 56 9.26 -18.98 -9.92
C GLN A 56 9.90 -20.08 -10.80
N GLY A 57 9.31 -20.40 -11.94
CA GLY A 57 9.85 -21.33 -12.93
C GLY A 57 10.92 -20.75 -13.86
N LYS A 58 11.23 -19.44 -13.76
CA LYS A 58 12.26 -18.79 -14.61
C LYS A 58 13.68 -19.05 -14.12
N ALA A 59 14.66 -18.72 -14.95
CA ALA A 59 16.09 -18.87 -14.61
C ALA A 59 16.53 -17.93 -13.46
N ASP A 60 15.91 -16.76 -13.35
CA ASP A 60 16.11 -15.81 -12.24
C ASP A 60 14.75 -15.56 -11.57
N PRO A 61 14.32 -16.46 -10.68
CA PRO A 61 12.97 -16.47 -10.18
C PRO A 61 12.72 -15.37 -9.14
N LEU A 62 11.53 -14.78 -9.21
CA LEU A 62 11.02 -13.91 -8.14
C LEU A 62 10.54 -14.78 -6.98
N LEU A 63 11.03 -14.48 -5.78
CA LEU A 63 10.61 -15.14 -4.55
C LEU A 63 10.68 -16.68 -4.62
N PRO A 64 11.85 -17.26 -4.98
CA PRO A 64 11.98 -18.67 -5.34
C PRO A 64 11.55 -19.64 -4.24
N HIS A 65 11.56 -19.21 -2.99
CA HIS A 65 11.23 -20.03 -1.83
C HIS A 65 9.87 -19.67 -1.18
N PHE A 66 9.11 -18.76 -1.80
CA PHE A 66 7.79 -18.41 -1.29
C PHE A 66 6.77 -19.47 -1.72
N GLU A 67 6.18 -20.13 -0.74
CA GLU A 67 5.14 -21.13 -0.99
C GLU A 67 3.76 -20.46 -0.97
N GLY A 68 3.11 -20.41 -2.14
CA GLY A 68 1.78 -19.83 -2.31
C GLY A 68 1.76 -18.55 -3.13
N GLU A 69 0.84 -17.63 -2.81
CA GLU A 69 0.64 -16.38 -3.55
C GLU A 69 0.71 -15.18 -2.61
N LEU A 70 1.45 -14.14 -3.02
CA LEU A 70 1.47 -12.87 -2.32
C LEU A 70 0.27 -12.04 -2.72
N CYS A 71 -0.56 -11.68 -1.74
CA CYS A 71 -1.73 -10.83 -1.92
C CYS A 71 -2.66 -11.33 -3.02
N ILE A 72 -3.73 -12.02 -2.64
CA ILE A 72 -4.73 -12.50 -3.62
C ILE A 72 -5.86 -11.49 -3.88
N ASN A 73 -5.74 -10.25 -3.37
CA ASN A 73 -6.61 -9.15 -3.77
C ASN A 73 -6.21 -8.66 -5.16
N THR A 74 -7.09 -8.81 -6.12
CA THR A 74 -6.93 -8.33 -7.50
C THR A 74 -7.90 -7.21 -7.84
N ASP A 75 -8.90 -6.97 -6.99
CA ASP A 75 -9.88 -5.89 -7.14
C ASP A 75 -10.44 -5.43 -5.78
N ILE A 76 -9.85 -4.38 -5.25
CA ILE A 76 -10.29 -3.75 -3.99
C ILE A 76 -11.73 -3.25 -4.03
N LEU A 77 -12.26 -2.90 -5.23
CA LEU A 77 -13.62 -2.39 -5.35
C LEU A 77 -14.65 -3.49 -5.05
N GLN A 78 -14.39 -4.72 -5.49
CA GLN A 78 -15.21 -5.88 -5.14
C GLN A 78 -15.14 -6.18 -3.64
N ILE A 79 -13.94 -6.12 -3.05
CA ILE A 79 -13.75 -6.31 -1.61
C ILE A 79 -14.50 -5.22 -0.83
N ALA A 80 -14.39 -3.95 -1.22
CA ALA A 80 -15.09 -2.85 -0.57
C ALA A 80 -16.61 -3.02 -0.67
N ALA A 81 -17.15 -3.36 -1.84
CA ALA A 81 -18.57 -3.62 -2.03
C ALA A 81 -19.08 -4.77 -1.14
N ALA A 82 -18.31 -5.86 -1.04
CA ALA A 82 -18.67 -7.01 -0.20
C ALA A 82 -18.53 -6.75 1.31
N ALA A 83 -17.58 -5.88 1.72
CA ALA A 83 -17.38 -5.50 3.12
C ALA A 83 -18.45 -4.53 3.64
N MET A 84 -19.01 -3.67 2.77
CA MET A 84 -19.96 -2.62 3.15
C MET A 84 -21.18 -3.14 3.91
N PRO A 85 -21.89 -4.20 3.48
CA PRO A 85 -23.05 -4.74 4.21
C PRO A 85 -22.66 -5.49 5.48
N ARG A 86 -21.40 -5.88 5.65
CA ARG A 86 -20.88 -6.67 6.78
C ARG A 86 -20.34 -5.79 7.91
N THR A 87 -20.04 -4.53 7.62
CA THR A 87 -19.37 -3.59 8.54
C THR A 87 -20.19 -2.30 8.64
N ARG A 88 -19.92 -1.50 9.67
CA ARG A 88 -20.71 -0.29 9.96
C ARG A 88 -19.93 1.01 9.79
N ARG A 89 -18.64 1.03 10.17
CA ARG A 89 -17.81 2.25 10.28
C ARG A 89 -16.52 2.19 9.53
N ILE A 90 -15.93 0.98 9.42
CA ILE A 90 -14.60 0.84 8.85
C ILE A 90 -14.60 1.19 7.36
N SER A 91 -13.67 2.03 6.95
CA SER A 91 -13.39 2.34 5.55
C SER A 91 -12.47 1.27 4.94
N VAL A 92 -12.60 0.99 3.65
CA VAL A 92 -11.77 0.01 2.96
C VAL A 92 -10.79 0.69 2.03
N GLY A 93 -9.54 0.19 1.98
CA GLY A 93 -8.49 0.76 1.16
C GLY A 93 -7.58 -0.27 0.51
N SER A 94 -7.06 0.05 -0.69
CA SER A 94 -6.03 -0.74 -1.36
C SER A 94 -4.62 -0.32 -0.92
N ALA A 95 -3.74 -1.30 -0.71
CA ALA A 95 -2.36 -1.06 -0.33
C ALA A 95 -1.42 -2.01 -1.08
N ILE A 96 -1.22 -1.82 -2.40
CA ILE A 96 -1.48 -0.64 -3.23
C ILE A 96 -1.99 -1.12 -4.58
N ARG A 97 -3.00 -0.45 -5.13
CA ARG A 97 -3.54 -0.73 -6.47
C ARG A 97 -2.51 -0.40 -7.55
N ASN A 98 -2.24 -1.36 -8.41
CA ASN A 98 -1.37 -1.14 -9.56
C ASN A 98 -2.18 -0.55 -10.72
N ILE A 99 -2.05 0.75 -10.96
CA ILE A 99 -2.79 1.45 -12.02
C ILE A 99 -2.20 1.26 -13.43
N LEU A 100 -1.14 0.45 -13.57
CA LEU A 100 -0.53 0.13 -14.87
C LEU A 100 -1.11 -1.15 -15.49
N VAL A 101 -1.82 -1.97 -14.72
CA VAL A 101 -2.41 -3.24 -15.13
C VAL A 101 -3.92 -3.13 -15.37
N ASN A 102 -4.60 -4.20 -15.72
CA ASN A 102 -6.08 -4.29 -15.80
C ASN A 102 -6.73 -3.17 -16.64
N GLY A 103 -6.19 -2.91 -17.82
CA GLY A 103 -6.68 -1.85 -18.70
C GLY A 103 -6.06 -0.48 -18.46
N GLY A 104 -5.13 -0.38 -17.49
CA GLY A 104 -4.36 0.84 -17.22
C GLY A 104 -5.18 1.96 -16.57
N PRO A 105 -4.62 3.18 -16.55
CA PRO A 105 -5.17 4.30 -15.76
C PRO A 105 -6.58 4.73 -16.20
N VAL A 106 -6.94 4.54 -17.47
CA VAL A 106 -8.29 4.86 -18.00
C VAL A 106 -9.33 3.95 -17.35
N ALA A 107 -9.12 2.62 -17.43
CA ALA A 107 -10.04 1.64 -16.86
C ALA A 107 -10.14 1.79 -15.34
N HIS A 108 -9.02 2.05 -14.66
CA HIS A 108 -9.04 2.28 -13.21
C HIS A 108 -9.85 3.52 -12.81
N ALA A 109 -9.76 4.62 -13.55
CA ALA A 109 -10.55 5.81 -13.31
C ALA A 109 -12.06 5.53 -13.47
N GLU A 110 -12.43 4.83 -14.55
CA GLU A 110 -13.82 4.46 -14.82
C GLU A 110 -14.39 3.51 -13.76
N MET A 111 -13.65 2.46 -13.37
CA MET A 111 -14.05 1.53 -12.32
C MET A 111 -14.25 2.22 -10.97
N VAL A 112 -13.32 3.09 -10.57
CA VAL A 112 -13.44 3.85 -9.31
C VAL A 112 -14.66 4.77 -9.34
N ARG A 113 -14.90 5.50 -10.44
CA ARG A 113 -16.07 6.37 -10.57
C ARG A 113 -17.37 5.58 -10.55
N THR A 114 -17.41 4.43 -11.22
CA THR A 114 -18.57 3.51 -11.16
C THR A 114 -18.87 3.08 -9.73
N PHE A 115 -17.85 2.64 -8.98
CA PHE A 115 -18.00 2.28 -7.57
C PHE A 115 -18.57 3.44 -6.75
N LEU A 116 -18.01 4.64 -6.89
CA LEU A 116 -18.43 5.83 -6.15
C LEU A 116 -19.87 6.23 -6.49
N THR A 117 -20.30 6.07 -7.72
CA THR A 117 -21.67 6.36 -8.13
C THR A 117 -22.65 5.35 -7.53
N ILE A 118 -22.34 4.06 -7.60
CA ILE A 118 -23.20 2.99 -7.04
C ILE A 118 -23.31 3.11 -5.51
N HIS A 119 -22.21 3.32 -4.82
CA HIS A 119 -22.11 3.23 -3.37
C HIS A 119 -22.05 4.60 -2.65
N GLY A 120 -22.03 5.72 -3.39
CA GLY A 120 -21.81 7.05 -2.83
C GLY A 120 -22.84 7.48 -1.77
N ALA A 121 -24.11 7.13 -1.95
CA ALA A 121 -25.15 7.40 -0.96
C ALA A 121 -24.90 6.69 0.37
N GLU A 122 -24.46 5.42 0.31
CA GLU A 122 -24.13 4.63 1.50
C GLU A 122 -22.87 5.15 2.19
N LEU A 123 -21.84 5.49 1.42
CA LEU A 123 -20.59 6.06 1.94
C LEU A 123 -20.87 7.38 2.68
N ARG A 124 -21.67 8.28 2.10
CA ARG A 124 -22.08 9.55 2.75
C ARG A 124 -22.87 9.29 4.05
N ARG A 125 -23.84 8.37 4.01
CA ARG A 125 -24.70 8.06 5.17
C ARG A 125 -23.90 7.48 6.33
N SER A 126 -22.94 6.60 6.05
CA SER A 126 -22.10 5.95 7.07
C SER A 126 -20.88 6.75 7.49
N GLY A 127 -20.54 7.83 6.78
CA GLY A 127 -19.30 8.57 6.97
C GLY A 127 -18.03 7.85 6.50
N ARG A 128 -18.18 6.66 5.85
CA ARG A 128 -17.07 5.88 5.30
C ARG A 128 -16.56 6.48 4.00
N LYS A 129 -15.32 6.14 3.64
CA LYS A 129 -14.70 6.51 2.37
C LYS A 129 -14.08 5.30 1.68
N LEU A 130 -13.95 5.38 0.38
CA LEU A 130 -13.09 4.48 -0.38
C LEU A 130 -11.66 5.05 -0.37
N HIS A 131 -10.69 4.26 0.05
CA HIS A 131 -9.28 4.66 0.01
C HIS A 131 -8.58 3.92 -1.13
N ILE A 132 -8.07 4.66 -2.12
CA ILE A 132 -7.29 4.08 -3.21
C ILE A 132 -5.83 4.46 -3.03
N GLY A 133 -5.07 3.55 -2.40
CA GLY A 133 -3.64 3.56 -2.49
C GLY A 133 -3.23 3.08 -3.88
N PHE A 134 -2.44 3.84 -4.62
CA PHE A 134 -2.09 3.52 -6.00
C PHE A 134 -0.60 3.70 -6.31
N GLY A 135 -0.11 2.95 -7.29
CA GLY A 135 1.29 2.96 -7.71
C GLY A 135 1.54 2.07 -8.92
N ALA A 136 2.82 1.72 -9.17
CA ALA A 136 3.24 0.87 -10.28
C ALA A 136 3.23 -0.63 -9.95
N GLY A 137 2.76 -1.02 -8.77
CA GLY A 137 2.87 -2.39 -8.28
C GLY A 137 4.31 -2.81 -7.99
N ARG A 138 4.46 -3.96 -7.33
CA ARG A 138 5.77 -4.51 -6.94
C ARG A 138 6.43 -5.30 -8.06
N PHE A 139 5.64 -6.02 -8.87
CA PHE A 139 6.14 -7.03 -9.79
C PHE A 139 6.15 -6.56 -11.24
N ALA A 140 7.35 -6.54 -11.84
CA ALA A 140 7.53 -6.09 -13.22
C ALA A 140 6.80 -6.97 -14.25
N TYR A 141 6.66 -8.27 -13.99
CA TYR A 141 5.96 -9.20 -14.89
C TYR A 141 4.47 -8.83 -15.07
N ALA A 142 3.84 -8.34 -14.01
CA ALA A 142 2.45 -7.91 -14.09
C ALA A 142 2.29 -6.68 -15.01
N ASN A 143 3.24 -5.75 -14.96
CA ASN A 143 3.26 -4.59 -15.85
C ASN A 143 3.54 -5.01 -17.30
N ALA A 144 4.51 -5.91 -17.51
CA ALA A 144 4.85 -6.44 -18.84
C ALA A 144 3.67 -7.17 -19.50
N ALA A 145 2.91 -7.96 -18.73
CA ALA A 145 1.69 -8.62 -19.21
C ALA A 145 0.60 -7.62 -19.70
N ASN A 146 0.72 -6.34 -19.34
CA ASN A 146 -0.17 -5.26 -19.78
C ASN A 146 0.54 -4.26 -20.72
N GLY A 147 1.66 -4.66 -21.32
CA GLY A 147 2.39 -3.85 -22.31
C GLY A 147 3.25 -2.73 -21.72
N VAL A 148 3.41 -2.68 -20.40
CA VAL A 148 4.29 -1.69 -19.74
C VAL A 148 5.65 -2.32 -19.48
N GLU A 149 6.44 -2.39 -20.55
CA GLU A 149 7.77 -2.96 -20.61
C GLU A 149 8.67 -2.20 -21.60
N PRO A 150 9.99 -2.42 -21.63
CA PRO A 150 10.88 -1.81 -22.62
C PRO A 150 10.53 -2.26 -24.04
N ARG A 151 10.30 -1.32 -24.95
CA ARG A 151 9.91 -1.58 -26.35
C ARG A 151 11.09 -1.64 -27.31
N ASN A 152 12.26 -1.18 -26.89
CA ASN A 152 13.51 -1.19 -27.66
C ASN A 152 14.73 -1.22 -26.74
N GLU A 153 15.94 -1.32 -27.31
CA GLU A 153 17.19 -1.40 -26.56
C GLU A 153 17.46 -0.17 -25.69
N ALA A 154 17.20 1.03 -26.19
CA ALA A 154 17.39 2.26 -25.41
C ALA A 154 16.47 2.28 -24.17
N GLU A 155 15.20 1.90 -24.34
CA GLU A 155 14.26 1.78 -23.22
C GLU A 155 14.71 0.70 -22.22
N ARG A 156 15.29 -0.42 -22.70
CA ARG A 156 15.80 -1.48 -21.82
C ARG A 156 16.97 -0.99 -20.95
N ILE A 157 17.90 -0.26 -21.54
CA ILE A 157 19.04 0.32 -20.82
C ILE A 157 18.55 1.32 -19.75
N LEU A 158 17.58 2.16 -20.08
CA LEU A 158 17.07 3.25 -19.22
C LEU A 158 15.85 2.85 -18.37
N TRP A 159 15.49 1.56 -18.33
CA TRP A 159 14.23 1.09 -17.77
C TRP A 159 14.01 1.48 -16.30
N SER A 160 15.07 1.50 -15.51
CA SER A 160 14.98 1.89 -14.09
C SER A 160 14.41 3.31 -13.91
N ALA A 161 14.79 4.25 -14.79
CA ALA A 161 14.26 5.62 -14.78
C ALA A 161 12.91 5.72 -15.50
N LEU A 162 12.73 5.00 -16.60
CA LEU A 162 11.50 5.04 -17.40
C LEU A 162 10.28 4.46 -16.67
N ARG A 163 10.47 3.52 -15.74
CA ARG A 163 9.39 3.02 -14.87
C ARG A 163 8.74 4.16 -14.06
N GLY A 164 9.56 5.11 -13.57
CA GLY A 164 9.04 6.30 -12.87
C GLY A 164 8.21 7.19 -13.80
N LEU A 165 8.67 7.39 -15.03
CA LEU A 165 7.94 8.17 -16.03
C LEU A 165 6.65 7.47 -16.50
N ALA A 166 6.63 6.14 -16.59
CA ALA A 166 5.41 5.39 -16.88
C ALA A 166 4.36 5.56 -15.76
N LEU A 167 4.79 5.49 -14.49
CA LEU A 167 3.89 5.76 -13.37
C LEU A 167 3.39 7.22 -13.38
N ARG A 168 4.25 8.18 -13.72
CA ARG A 168 3.85 9.60 -13.83
C ARG A 168 2.80 9.81 -14.91
N GLU A 169 2.97 9.22 -16.09
CA GLU A 169 1.99 9.23 -17.18
C GLU A 169 0.66 8.63 -16.73
N ALA A 170 0.69 7.44 -16.13
CA ALA A 170 -0.51 6.78 -15.61
C ALA A 170 -1.20 7.61 -14.51
N THR A 171 -0.43 8.22 -13.61
CA THR A 171 -0.95 9.07 -12.54
C THR A 171 -1.70 10.28 -13.12
N GLU A 172 -1.13 10.95 -14.12
CA GLU A 172 -1.78 12.09 -14.78
C GLU A 172 -3.11 11.68 -15.43
N ILE A 173 -3.10 10.62 -16.24
CA ILE A 173 -4.29 10.11 -16.90
C ILE A 173 -5.36 9.74 -15.85
N PHE A 174 -5.00 8.96 -14.85
CA PHE A 174 -5.91 8.49 -13.81
C PHE A 174 -6.58 9.65 -13.06
N LEU A 175 -5.79 10.61 -12.58
CA LEU A 175 -6.32 11.72 -11.77
C LEU A 175 -7.16 12.69 -12.58
N ARG A 176 -6.76 13.02 -13.81
CA ARG A 176 -7.50 13.94 -14.69
C ARG A 176 -8.83 13.34 -15.13
N LEU A 177 -8.85 12.04 -15.48
CA LEU A 177 -10.09 11.35 -15.79
C LEU A 177 -11.01 11.23 -14.57
N LEU A 178 -10.47 10.94 -13.37
CA LEU A 178 -11.24 10.98 -12.13
C LEU A 178 -11.93 12.34 -11.90
N ARG A 179 -11.28 13.46 -12.27
CA ARG A 179 -11.88 14.80 -12.22
C ARG A 179 -12.99 15.02 -13.26
N GLY A 180 -13.17 14.08 -14.18
CA GLY A 180 -14.17 14.20 -15.24
C GLY A 180 -13.70 15.03 -16.45
N GLU A 181 -12.38 15.22 -16.63
CA GLU A 181 -11.82 15.88 -17.82
C GLU A 181 -12.03 15.03 -19.08
N THR A 182 -12.16 15.71 -20.21
CA THR A 182 -12.01 15.09 -21.53
C THR A 182 -10.54 15.25 -21.92
N LEU A 183 -9.83 14.14 -22.16
CA LEU A 183 -8.43 14.19 -22.56
C LEU A 183 -8.05 13.03 -23.49
N GLY A 184 -7.03 13.25 -24.30
CA GLY A 184 -6.38 12.25 -25.14
C GLY A 184 -4.87 12.23 -24.88
N SER A 185 -4.16 11.32 -25.55
CA SER A 185 -2.71 11.15 -25.38
C SER A 185 -1.91 12.44 -25.60
N LYS A 186 -2.40 13.33 -26.46
CA LYS A 186 -1.75 14.61 -26.79
C LYS A 186 -1.82 15.64 -25.67
N ASP A 187 -2.75 15.45 -24.73
CA ASP A 187 -2.96 16.34 -23.58
C ASP A 187 -2.12 15.95 -22.36
N ILE A 188 -1.42 14.81 -22.45
CA ILE A 188 -0.60 14.26 -21.37
C ILE A 188 0.82 14.82 -21.44
N THR A 189 1.39 15.09 -20.28
CA THR A 189 2.78 15.57 -20.17
C THR A 189 3.74 14.62 -20.86
N PRO A 190 4.55 15.09 -21.84
CA PRO A 190 5.51 14.23 -22.54
C PRO A 190 6.49 13.52 -21.60
N LYS A 191 6.83 12.29 -21.90
CA LYS A 191 7.87 11.53 -21.19
C LYS A 191 9.25 11.99 -21.63
N VAL A 192 9.83 12.89 -20.87
CA VAL A 192 11.16 13.40 -21.13
C VAL A 192 12.10 12.92 -20.01
N LEU A 193 13.16 12.23 -20.38
CA LEU A 193 14.23 11.82 -19.48
C LEU A 193 15.46 12.67 -19.73
N HIS A 194 15.93 13.36 -18.70
CA HIS A 194 17.13 14.20 -18.77
C HIS A 194 18.37 13.39 -18.40
N ARG A 195 19.50 13.75 -19.01
CA ARG A 195 20.81 13.09 -18.85
C ARG A 195 21.27 12.99 -17.40
N ASP A 196 21.00 14.03 -16.59
CA ASP A 196 21.38 14.10 -15.17
C ASP A 196 20.62 13.10 -14.26
N LYS A 197 19.56 12.46 -14.77
CA LYS A 197 18.75 11.48 -14.03
C LYS A 197 19.25 10.04 -14.13
N VAL A 198 20.29 9.79 -14.93
CA VAL A 198 20.82 8.42 -15.18
C VAL A 198 22.35 8.43 -15.20
N LYS A 199 22.94 7.24 -15.06
CA LYS A 199 24.39 7.11 -15.15
C LYS A 199 24.90 7.47 -16.54
N ALA A 200 26.04 8.16 -16.60
CA ALA A 200 26.64 8.60 -17.88
C ALA A 200 26.88 7.45 -18.87
N GLU A 201 27.28 6.28 -18.38
CA GLU A 201 27.46 5.07 -19.19
C GLU A 201 26.16 4.59 -19.83
N ASP A 202 25.09 4.48 -19.04
CA ASP A 202 23.78 4.06 -19.53
C ASP A 202 23.21 5.08 -20.52
N TRP A 203 23.43 6.37 -20.25
CA TRP A 203 23.04 7.44 -21.17
C TRP A 203 23.73 7.31 -22.52
N ALA A 204 25.07 7.13 -22.52
CA ALA A 204 25.85 6.97 -23.76
C ALA A 204 25.39 5.75 -24.57
N ARG A 205 25.17 4.61 -23.90
CA ARG A 205 24.68 3.38 -24.55
C ARG A 205 23.28 3.57 -25.13
N ALA A 206 22.39 4.23 -24.43
CA ALA A 206 21.02 4.49 -24.91
C ALA A 206 21.01 5.47 -26.08
N CYS A 207 21.82 6.53 -26.05
CA CYS A 207 21.99 7.45 -27.19
C CYS A 207 22.52 6.71 -28.42
N ALA A 208 23.54 5.87 -28.26
CA ALA A 208 24.08 5.06 -29.36
C ALA A 208 23.01 4.11 -29.95
N ALA A 209 22.20 3.48 -29.11
CA ALA A 209 21.07 2.62 -29.55
C ALA A 209 19.99 3.40 -30.33
N LEU A 210 19.91 4.72 -30.15
CA LEU A 210 18.99 5.62 -30.86
C LEU A 210 19.66 6.38 -32.04
N GLY A 211 20.94 6.07 -32.34
CA GLY A 211 21.70 6.77 -33.37
C GLY A 211 21.97 8.26 -33.05
N LYS A 212 22.11 8.60 -31.75
CA LYS A 212 22.34 9.96 -31.25
C LYS A 212 23.71 10.09 -30.60
N GLU A 213 24.28 11.29 -30.67
CA GLU A 213 25.51 11.63 -29.97
C GLU A 213 25.20 12.01 -28.52
N ALA A 214 25.76 11.25 -27.58
CA ALA A 214 25.50 11.46 -26.15
C ALA A 214 25.97 12.81 -25.63
N ALA A 215 27.05 13.37 -26.20
CA ALA A 215 27.60 14.68 -25.83
C ALA A 215 26.68 15.84 -26.23
N GLU A 216 25.89 15.65 -27.28
CA GLU A 216 24.98 16.67 -27.86
C GLU A 216 23.51 16.47 -27.44
N THR A 217 23.25 15.43 -26.64
CA THR A 217 21.88 15.08 -26.24
C THR A 217 21.69 15.29 -24.74
N ASP A 218 20.93 16.29 -24.33
CA ASP A 218 20.62 16.57 -22.91
C ASP A 218 19.34 15.89 -22.43
N ALA A 219 18.43 15.56 -23.35
CA ALA A 219 17.15 14.91 -23.03
C ALA A 219 16.68 13.96 -24.14
N LEU A 220 16.01 12.90 -23.74
CA LEU A 220 15.36 11.94 -24.64
C LEU A 220 13.85 11.96 -24.38
N THR A 221 13.07 12.03 -25.44
CA THR A 221 11.60 11.93 -25.39
C THR A 221 11.18 10.54 -25.81
N PHE A 222 10.31 9.91 -25.01
CA PHE A 222 9.79 8.57 -25.24
C PHE A 222 8.30 8.60 -25.58
N ALA A 223 7.85 7.70 -26.44
CA ALA A 223 6.45 7.56 -26.79
C ALA A 223 5.59 7.18 -25.57
N PRO A 224 4.32 7.60 -25.51
CA PRO A 224 3.41 7.22 -24.43
C PRO A 224 3.18 5.70 -24.38
N TYR A 225 2.83 5.18 -23.20
CA TYR A 225 2.36 3.79 -23.05
C TYR A 225 0.87 3.69 -23.37
N TRP A 226 0.11 4.73 -23.06
CA TRP A 226 -1.32 4.80 -23.37
C TRP A 226 -1.55 5.78 -24.51
N ASN A 227 -2.02 5.24 -25.65
CA ASN A 227 -2.30 6.03 -26.85
C ASN A 227 -3.79 5.93 -27.16
N PHE A 228 -4.51 7.05 -27.02
CA PHE A 228 -5.96 7.13 -27.21
C PHE A 228 -6.39 8.52 -27.68
N ASP A 229 -7.48 8.57 -28.44
CA ASP A 229 -8.14 9.79 -28.84
C ASP A 229 -8.87 10.44 -27.65
N PRO A 230 -9.23 11.73 -27.73
CA PRO A 230 -9.93 12.39 -26.65
C PRO A 230 -11.18 11.62 -26.20
N LEU A 231 -11.22 11.25 -24.93
CA LEU A 231 -12.34 10.58 -24.27
C LEU A 231 -12.64 11.22 -22.92
N LYS A 232 -13.86 11.01 -22.45
CA LYS A 232 -14.30 11.30 -21.10
C LYS A 232 -14.92 10.03 -20.53
N ILE A 233 -14.54 9.67 -19.30
CA ILE A 233 -15.11 8.49 -18.63
C ILE A 233 -16.53 8.77 -18.13
N ILE A 234 -17.32 7.72 -17.99
CA ILE A 234 -18.65 7.73 -17.38
C ILE A 234 -18.80 6.54 -16.42
N PRO A 235 -19.55 6.73 -15.28
CA PRO A 235 -20.12 7.99 -14.78
C PRO A 235 -19.04 8.92 -14.21
N ALA A 236 -19.29 10.22 -14.12
CA ALA A 236 -18.30 11.19 -13.64
C ALA A 236 -18.88 12.35 -12.78
N ASP A 237 -20.18 12.37 -12.56
CA ASP A 237 -20.82 13.58 -12.00
C ASP A 237 -20.76 13.65 -10.46
N GLU A 238 -20.75 12.51 -9.74
CA GLU A 238 -20.91 12.48 -8.29
C GLU A 238 -19.87 11.58 -7.59
N GLY A 239 -19.76 11.70 -6.25
CA GLY A 239 -19.12 10.73 -5.35
C GLY A 239 -17.63 10.94 -5.11
N LEU A 240 -16.99 11.90 -5.78
CA LEU A 240 -15.54 12.11 -5.62
C LEU A 240 -15.17 12.53 -4.19
N GLU A 241 -16.07 13.17 -3.47
CA GLU A 241 -15.93 13.53 -2.06
C GLU A 241 -15.80 12.32 -1.13
N ASN A 242 -16.22 11.13 -1.58
CA ASN A 242 -16.11 9.88 -0.83
C ASN A 242 -14.80 9.12 -1.12
N LEU A 243 -13.91 9.68 -1.95
CA LEU A 243 -12.63 9.10 -2.34
C LEU A 243 -11.47 9.74 -1.57
N VAL A 244 -10.55 8.91 -1.09
CA VAL A 244 -9.23 9.33 -0.62
C VAL A 244 -8.19 8.63 -1.47
N LEU A 245 -7.31 9.41 -2.07
CA LEU A 245 -6.22 8.92 -2.92
C LEU A 245 -4.91 8.94 -2.13
N VAL A 246 -4.13 7.86 -2.21
CA VAL A 246 -2.86 7.72 -1.49
C VAL A 246 -1.78 7.18 -2.44
N LEU A 247 -0.75 7.96 -2.70
CA LEU A 247 0.33 7.58 -3.62
C LEU A 247 1.36 6.69 -2.92
N GLY A 248 1.63 5.53 -3.48
CA GLY A 248 2.66 4.59 -3.05
C GLY A 248 4.02 4.85 -3.69
N SER A 249 4.49 6.09 -3.65
CA SER A 249 5.81 6.47 -4.17
C SER A 249 6.46 7.51 -3.28
N HIS A 250 7.77 7.34 -3.04
CA HIS A 250 8.60 8.32 -2.32
C HIS A 250 9.29 9.34 -3.25
N ASP A 251 8.98 9.32 -4.56
CA ASP A 251 9.46 10.34 -5.50
C ASP A 251 8.82 11.70 -5.18
N PRO A 252 9.63 12.70 -4.74
CA PRO A 252 9.12 14.03 -4.38
C PRO A 252 8.46 14.77 -5.53
N GLU A 253 9.00 14.58 -6.75
CA GLU A 253 8.47 15.24 -7.96
C GLU A 253 7.09 14.65 -8.32
N LEU A 254 6.94 13.33 -8.22
CA LEU A 254 5.67 12.67 -8.49
C LEU A 254 4.58 13.03 -7.45
N GLN A 255 4.95 13.12 -6.16
CA GLN A 255 4.03 13.53 -5.11
C GLN A 255 3.49 14.95 -5.34
N ALA A 256 4.36 15.90 -5.64
CA ALA A 256 3.97 17.27 -5.99
C ALA A 256 3.16 17.32 -7.30
N PHE A 257 3.56 16.53 -8.29
CA PHE A 257 2.87 16.46 -9.58
C PHE A 257 1.44 15.93 -9.46
N ALA A 258 1.23 14.85 -8.71
CA ALA A 258 -0.10 14.29 -8.46
C ALA A 258 -1.04 15.31 -7.81
N ASN A 259 -0.53 16.08 -6.85
CA ASN A 259 -1.26 17.12 -6.15
C ASN A 259 -1.55 18.39 -6.98
N ARG A 260 -1.17 18.44 -8.25
CA ARG A 260 -1.64 19.45 -9.21
C ARG A 260 -3.05 19.17 -9.71
N PHE A 261 -3.51 17.93 -9.60
CA PHE A 261 -4.77 17.48 -10.18
C PHE A 261 -5.85 17.20 -9.14
N LEU A 262 -5.54 16.48 -8.06
CA LEU A 262 -6.44 16.10 -6.98
C LEU A 262 -5.68 16.01 -5.66
N PRO A 263 -6.37 16.07 -4.50
CA PRO A 263 -5.75 15.78 -3.21
C PRO A 263 -5.24 14.33 -3.17
N VAL A 264 -3.93 14.16 -3.01
CA VAL A 264 -3.28 12.84 -2.94
C VAL A 264 -2.40 12.79 -1.70
N GLU A 265 -2.72 11.87 -0.80
CA GLU A 265 -1.96 11.53 0.40
C GLU A 265 -0.74 10.67 0.03
N VAL A 266 0.16 10.35 1.00
CA VAL A 266 1.38 9.59 0.76
C VAL A 266 1.45 8.37 1.65
N PHE A 267 1.61 7.19 1.05
CA PHE A 267 1.78 5.92 1.75
C PHE A 267 3.22 5.70 2.20
N ASN A 268 3.43 5.21 3.43
CA ASN A 268 4.73 4.84 3.97
C ASN A 268 4.76 3.38 4.43
N LEU A 269 5.91 2.74 4.26
CA LEU A 269 6.18 1.40 4.78
C LEU A 269 6.83 1.48 6.17
N SER A 270 6.80 0.37 6.89
CA SER A 270 7.52 0.23 8.19
C SER A 270 9.01 0.53 8.08
N VAL A 271 9.59 0.27 6.91
CA VAL A 271 11.02 0.50 6.60
C VAL A 271 11.33 1.91 6.10
N THR A 272 10.32 2.77 5.91
CA THR A 272 10.55 4.16 5.45
C THR A 272 11.25 4.94 6.57
N PRO A 273 12.45 5.52 6.32
CA PRO A 273 13.18 6.28 7.34
C PRO A 273 12.39 7.52 7.80
N ASP A 274 12.46 7.84 9.09
CA ASP A 274 11.73 8.99 9.66
C ASP A 274 12.12 10.31 9.00
N ALA A 275 13.39 10.51 8.67
CA ALA A 275 13.84 11.69 7.92
C ALA A 275 13.16 11.86 6.55
N VAL A 276 12.83 10.74 5.86
CA VAL A 276 12.08 10.77 4.60
C VAL A 276 10.63 11.15 4.85
N ILE A 277 10.03 10.65 5.95
CA ILE A 277 8.66 10.99 6.36
C ILE A 277 8.56 12.48 6.71
N ASP A 278 9.50 13.00 7.49
CA ASP A 278 9.54 14.40 7.90
C ASP A 278 9.73 15.32 6.68
N ALA A 279 10.68 15.02 5.80
CA ALA A 279 10.88 15.75 4.56
C ALA A 279 9.65 15.70 3.64
N THR A 280 8.92 14.58 3.63
CA THR A 280 7.66 14.44 2.91
C THR A 280 6.57 15.30 3.54
N HIS A 281 6.44 15.30 4.87
CA HIS A 281 5.50 16.14 5.59
C HIS A 281 5.68 17.62 5.26
N ASP A 282 6.92 18.12 5.36
CA ASP A 282 7.25 19.51 5.08
C ASP A 282 6.97 19.90 3.62
N ARG A 283 7.30 19.02 2.68
CA ARG A 283 7.02 19.25 1.27
C ARG A 283 5.52 19.29 0.99
N MET A 284 4.79 18.29 1.48
CA MET A 284 3.35 18.17 1.24
C MET A 284 2.56 19.31 1.89
N ALA A 285 3.03 19.84 3.03
CA ALA A 285 2.43 21.03 3.63
C ALA A 285 2.43 22.25 2.70
N ARG A 286 3.37 22.31 1.71
CA ARG A 286 3.47 23.38 0.73
C ARG A 286 2.77 23.11 -0.61
N CYS A 287 2.59 21.83 -0.98
CA CYS A 287 2.10 21.47 -2.31
C CYS A 287 0.84 20.58 -2.31
N PHE A 288 0.25 20.29 -1.14
CA PHE A 288 -0.99 19.54 -1.07
C PHE A 288 -2.12 20.28 -1.78
N HIS A 289 -2.93 19.56 -2.52
CA HIS A 289 -4.01 20.16 -3.31
C HIS A 289 -5.03 20.87 -2.40
N PRO A 290 -5.43 22.12 -2.72
CA PRO A 290 -6.26 22.95 -1.84
C PRO A 290 -7.63 22.34 -1.53
N GLU A 291 -8.25 21.60 -2.45
CA GLU A 291 -9.51 20.90 -2.22
C GLU A 291 -9.41 19.81 -1.15
N GLY A 292 -8.20 19.33 -0.83
CA GLY A 292 -7.97 18.39 0.27
C GLY A 292 -7.98 19.04 1.65
N GLY A 293 -8.09 20.38 1.73
CA GLY A 293 -8.00 21.15 2.96
C GLY A 293 -6.57 21.22 3.50
N LYS A 294 -6.43 21.38 4.81
CA LYS A 294 -5.14 21.49 5.45
C LYS A 294 -4.41 20.15 5.44
N TRP A 295 -3.11 20.16 5.07
CA TRP A 295 -2.22 19.01 5.22
C TRP A 295 -1.96 18.74 6.71
N THR A 296 -2.04 17.49 7.09
CA THR A 296 -1.75 17.01 8.45
C THR A 296 -0.94 15.70 8.36
N ARG A 297 -0.18 15.39 9.40
CA ARG A 297 0.72 14.24 9.41
C ARG A 297 -0.02 12.89 9.25
N ASN A 298 -1.24 12.80 9.75
CA ASN A 298 -2.09 11.61 9.62
C ASN A 298 -2.57 11.29 8.19
N ARG A 299 -2.23 12.16 7.21
CA ARG A 299 -2.39 11.88 5.78
C ARG A 299 -1.24 11.06 5.17
N MET A 300 -0.35 10.59 6.03
CA MET A 300 0.77 9.72 5.66
C MET A 300 0.65 8.36 6.39
N PRO A 301 -0.32 7.50 6.02
CA PRO A 301 -0.45 6.19 6.66
C PRO A 301 0.85 5.40 6.53
N ARG A 302 1.28 4.78 7.66
CA ARG A 302 2.53 4.02 7.75
C ARG A 302 2.27 2.63 8.30
N THR A 303 2.75 1.59 7.64
CA THR A 303 2.65 0.21 8.16
C THR A 303 3.54 0.01 9.39
N VAL A 304 3.04 -0.74 10.36
CA VAL A 304 3.81 -1.16 11.54
C VAL A 304 3.41 -2.60 11.93
N MET A 305 4.39 -3.50 12.01
CA MET A 305 4.17 -4.87 12.48
C MET A 305 4.05 -4.89 13.99
N ILE A 306 2.99 -5.52 14.52
CA ILE A 306 2.71 -5.54 15.95
C ILE A 306 2.54 -6.98 16.46
N PHE A 307 3.31 -7.30 17.52
CA PHE A 307 3.22 -8.57 18.22
C PHE A 307 2.98 -8.26 19.70
N VAL A 308 1.72 -8.29 20.11
CA VAL A 308 1.29 -8.01 21.49
C VAL A 308 0.87 -9.30 22.20
N ARG A 309 1.29 -9.44 23.46
CA ARG A 309 0.93 -10.58 24.30
C ARG A 309 0.25 -10.09 25.59
N THR A 310 -0.85 -10.82 25.96
CA THR A 310 -1.68 -10.49 27.12
C THR A 310 -2.06 -11.76 27.90
N ASP A 311 -1.25 -12.82 27.84
CA ASP A 311 -1.56 -14.12 28.41
C ASP A 311 -1.73 -14.03 29.94
N ALA A 312 -2.86 -14.45 30.45
CA ALA A 312 -3.22 -14.35 31.86
C ALA A 312 -2.26 -15.15 32.76
N GLY A 313 -1.85 -14.53 33.87
CA GLY A 313 -1.01 -15.17 34.87
C GLY A 313 0.50 -15.10 34.57
N LEU A 314 0.92 -14.49 33.48
CA LEU A 314 2.33 -14.21 33.18
C LEU A 314 2.69 -12.79 33.58
N ASP A 315 3.94 -12.60 34.02
CA ASP A 315 4.48 -11.26 34.27
C ASP A 315 4.90 -10.56 32.98
N GLU A 316 5.11 -9.25 33.05
CA GLU A 316 5.45 -8.42 31.88
C GLU A 316 6.74 -8.87 31.20
N ALA A 317 7.77 -9.26 31.95
CA ALA A 317 9.04 -9.71 31.40
C ALA A 317 8.88 -11.02 30.57
N THR A 318 8.06 -11.94 31.06
CA THR A 318 7.74 -13.18 30.36
C THR A 318 6.91 -12.88 29.07
N LEU A 319 5.94 -11.98 29.16
CA LEU A 319 5.15 -11.56 28.00
C LEU A 319 6.01 -10.89 26.92
N ASP A 320 6.95 -10.02 27.34
CA ASP A 320 7.90 -9.37 26.44
C ASP A 320 8.79 -10.39 25.72
N ALA A 321 9.34 -11.36 26.44
CA ALA A 321 10.19 -12.41 25.89
C ALA A 321 9.42 -13.29 24.88
N LEU A 322 8.17 -13.65 25.17
CA LEU A 322 7.31 -14.42 24.27
C LEU A 322 6.96 -13.64 23.00
N ALA A 323 6.67 -12.35 23.13
CA ALA A 323 6.36 -11.49 21.99
C ALA A 323 7.59 -11.26 21.10
N GLU A 324 8.77 -11.09 21.70
CA GLU A 324 10.04 -10.98 20.97
C GLU A 324 10.34 -12.25 20.19
N GLN A 325 10.18 -13.42 20.82
CA GLN A 325 10.37 -14.70 20.15
C GLN A 325 9.39 -14.85 18.97
N GLU A 326 8.11 -14.53 19.15
CA GLU A 326 7.08 -14.59 18.11
C GLU A 326 7.42 -13.67 16.94
N ALA A 327 7.87 -12.45 17.21
CA ALA A 327 8.31 -11.51 16.18
C ALA A 327 9.56 -12.03 15.44
N LYS A 328 10.53 -12.59 16.15
CA LYS A 328 11.75 -13.17 15.58
C LYS A 328 11.44 -14.36 14.67
N GLU A 329 10.58 -15.27 15.11
CA GLU A 329 10.11 -16.42 14.31
C GLU A 329 9.40 -15.97 13.03
N ALA A 330 8.56 -14.94 13.11
CA ALA A 330 7.90 -14.35 11.95
C ALA A 330 8.90 -13.75 10.95
N MET A 331 9.96 -13.06 11.43
CA MET A 331 11.02 -12.52 10.57
C MET A 331 11.86 -13.64 9.93
N ILE A 332 12.21 -14.67 10.68
CA ILE A 332 12.93 -15.85 10.16
C ILE A 332 12.09 -16.52 9.05
N ALA A 333 10.81 -16.76 9.30
CA ALA A 333 9.91 -17.35 8.31
C ALA A 333 9.79 -16.49 7.05
N TYR A 334 9.72 -15.16 7.20
CA TYR A 334 9.70 -14.22 6.09
C TYR A 334 10.96 -14.31 5.22
N TRP A 335 12.15 -14.20 5.84
CA TRP A 335 13.41 -14.23 5.09
C TRP A 335 13.70 -15.60 4.47
N ASN A 336 13.33 -16.67 5.16
CA ASN A 336 13.42 -18.01 4.59
C ASN A 336 12.53 -18.16 3.34
N ALA A 337 11.31 -17.64 3.38
CA ALA A 337 10.41 -17.65 2.23
C ALA A 337 10.91 -16.78 1.07
N MET A 338 11.59 -15.67 1.38
CA MET A 338 12.09 -14.73 0.37
C MET A 338 13.41 -15.19 -0.29
N GLU A 339 14.34 -15.75 0.49
CA GLU A 339 15.72 -15.98 0.04
C GLU A 339 16.19 -17.44 0.24
N GLY A 340 15.42 -18.29 0.94
CA GLY A 340 15.81 -19.66 1.27
C GLY A 340 16.93 -19.78 2.31
N THR A 341 17.40 -18.65 2.85
CA THR A 341 18.44 -18.57 3.88
C THR A 341 18.05 -17.56 4.95
N VAL A 342 18.54 -17.80 6.18
CA VAL A 342 18.30 -16.89 7.31
C VAL A 342 19.60 -16.13 7.59
N ASP A 343 19.59 -14.85 7.32
CA ASP A 343 20.63 -13.90 7.67
C ASP A 343 20.24 -13.21 9.00
N GLU A 344 21.04 -13.41 10.05
CA GLU A 344 20.77 -12.85 11.39
C GLU A 344 20.72 -11.32 11.37
N GLU A 345 21.50 -10.65 10.53
CA GLU A 345 21.49 -9.19 10.43
C GLU A 345 20.19 -8.69 9.81
N LYS A 346 19.70 -9.36 8.76
CA LYS A 346 18.40 -9.06 8.15
C LYS A 346 17.23 -9.30 9.11
N VAL A 347 17.29 -10.39 9.89
CA VAL A 347 16.30 -10.66 10.95
C VAL A 347 16.32 -9.55 11.98
N ARG A 348 17.49 -9.16 12.51
CA ARG A 348 17.64 -8.06 13.48
C ARG A 348 17.12 -6.74 12.92
N LYS A 349 17.43 -6.42 11.67
CA LYS A 349 16.89 -5.22 11.00
C LYS A 349 15.38 -5.29 10.80
N GLY A 350 14.84 -6.46 10.49
CA GLY A 350 13.40 -6.71 10.44
C GLY A 350 12.73 -6.47 11.79
N MET A 351 13.32 -7.00 12.87
CA MET A 351 12.88 -6.81 14.25
C MET A 351 12.84 -5.33 14.64
N SER A 352 13.81 -4.52 14.22
CA SER A 352 13.82 -3.08 14.52
C SER A 352 12.65 -2.31 13.89
N ASN A 353 11.98 -2.86 12.87
CA ASN A 353 10.78 -2.30 12.24
C ASN A 353 9.47 -2.80 12.86
N ALA A 354 9.53 -3.81 13.74
CA ALA A 354 8.39 -4.32 14.48
C ALA A 354 8.26 -3.64 15.85
N VAL A 355 7.07 -3.74 16.43
CA VAL A 355 6.75 -3.38 17.82
C VAL A 355 6.24 -4.63 18.49
N TYR A 356 6.84 -5.01 19.61
CA TYR A 356 6.51 -6.25 20.30
C TYR A 356 6.67 -6.15 21.82
N GLY A 357 5.88 -6.91 22.55
CA GLY A 357 5.91 -6.97 24.01
C GLY A 357 4.54 -7.10 24.66
N CYS A 358 4.49 -6.91 25.97
CA CYS A 358 3.27 -6.69 26.73
C CYS A 358 2.64 -5.33 26.34
N PRO A 359 1.40 -5.04 26.74
CA PRO A 359 0.74 -3.78 26.36
C PRO A 359 1.52 -2.53 26.77
N ALA A 360 2.14 -2.50 27.93
CA ALA A 360 2.93 -1.37 28.42
C ALA A 360 4.18 -1.16 27.55
N THR A 361 4.91 -2.22 27.26
CA THR A 361 6.10 -2.20 26.39
C THR A 361 5.76 -1.76 24.98
N VAL A 362 4.67 -2.30 24.39
CA VAL A 362 4.19 -1.90 23.05
C VAL A 362 3.81 -0.42 23.03
N ALA A 363 3.07 0.07 24.04
CA ALA A 363 2.70 1.48 24.11
C ALA A 363 3.94 2.40 24.23
N ALA A 364 4.91 2.03 25.06
CA ALA A 364 6.17 2.78 25.21
C ALA A 364 6.98 2.82 23.91
N GLN A 365 7.10 1.71 23.19
CA GLN A 365 7.78 1.65 21.87
C GLN A 365 7.07 2.52 20.83
N LEU A 366 5.72 2.52 20.79
CA LEU A 366 4.95 3.37 19.87
C LEU A 366 5.16 4.85 20.18
N GLN A 367 5.11 5.26 21.45
CA GLN A 367 5.34 6.64 21.86
C GLN A 367 6.77 7.13 21.58
N ALA A 368 7.76 6.25 21.72
CA ALA A 368 9.17 6.58 21.48
C ALA A 368 9.51 6.70 19.99
N ARG A 369 8.81 5.96 19.11
CA ARG A 369 9.16 5.81 17.69
C ARG A 369 8.30 6.60 16.73
N PHE A 370 7.08 6.95 17.12
CA PHE A 370 6.11 7.57 16.19
C PHE A 370 5.61 8.90 16.74
N HIS A 371 5.35 9.83 15.80
CA HIS A 371 4.78 11.12 16.16
C HIS A 371 3.32 10.96 16.63
N PRO A 372 2.84 11.75 17.62
CA PRO A 372 1.45 11.64 18.14
C PRO A 372 0.37 11.82 17.07
N GLU A 373 0.66 12.53 15.99
CA GLU A 373 -0.28 12.75 14.88
C GLU A 373 -0.16 11.69 13.76
N ASP A 374 0.74 10.71 13.88
CA ASP A 374 0.89 9.67 12.86
C ASP A 374 -0.36 8.80 12.78
N ARG A 375 -0.65 8.33 11.56
CA ARG A 375 -1.62 7.27 11.27
C ARG A 375 -0.87 5.97 11.04
N LEU A 376 -1.12 4.99 11.89
CA LEU A 376 -0.46 3.70 11.86
C LEU A 376 -1.39 2.63 11.30
N MET A 377 -0.95 1.95 10.26
CA MET A 377 -1.57 0.78 9.68
C MET A 377 -1.00 -0.45 10.39
N THR A 378 -1.67 -0.87 11.45
CA THR A 378 -1.20 -1.97 12.31
C THR A 378 -1.31 -3.30 11.56
N TRP A 379 -0.20 -3.99 11.46
CA TRP A 379 -0.05 -5.22 10.68
C TRP A 379 0.05 -6.43 11.63
N PHE A 380 -1.06 -7.11 11.84
CA PHE A 380 -1.18 -8.25 12.76
C PHE A 380 -1.04 -9.61 12.07
N ASP A 381 -1.29 -9.68 10.77
CA ASP A 381 -1.23 -10.91 9.97
C ASP A 381 0.15 -11.17 9.33
N PHE A 382 1.20 -10.45 9.78
CA PHE A 382 2.56 -10.70 9.29
C PHE A 382 3.01 -12.12 9.63
N ASN A 383 3.10 -12.97 8.63
CA ASN A 383 3.31 -14.42 8.73
C ASN A 383 2.36 -15.18 9.69
N ALA A 384 1.28 -14.56 10.13
CA ALA A 384 0.23 -15.22 10.89
C ALA A 384 -0.82 -15.79 9.93
N ARG A 385 -1.06 -17.09 10.03
CA ARG A 385 -1.93 -17.85 9.13
C ARG A 385 -3.25 -18.25 9.78
N ASP A 386 -3.35 -18.10 11.10
CA ASP A 386 -4.55 -18.40 11.88
C ASP A 386 -5.35 -17.13 12.17
N LEU A 387 -6.59 -17.11 11.70
CA LEU A 387 -7.54 -16.01 11.94
C LEU A 387 -7.71 -15.71 13.43
N ASN A 388 -7.72 -16.74 14.29
CA ASN A 388 -7.89 -16.54 15.72
C ASN A 388 -6.71 -15.78 16.33
N VAL A 389 -5.49 -16.05 15.85
CA VAL A 389 -4.29 -15.31 16.26
C VAL A 389 -4.36 -13.86 15.84
N VAL A 390 -4.73 -13.60 14.58
CA VAL A 390 -4.86 -12.22 14.05
C VAL A 390 -5.93 -11.44 14.81
N THR A 391 -7.11 -12.03 14.99
CA THR A 391 -8.23 -11.39 15.71
C THR A 391 -7.88 -11.13 17.18
N ARG A 392 -7.20 -12.08 17.84
CA ARG A 392 -6.72 -11.91 19.22
C ARG A 392 -5.75 -10.73 19.29
N ARG A 393 -4.72 -10.68 18.44
CA ARG A 393 -3.75 -9.56 18.42
C ARG A 393 -4.43 -8.20 18.18
N MET A 394 -5.39 -8.12 17.26
CA MET A 394 -6.18 -6.91 17.02
C MET A 394 -6.95 -6.50 18.29
N ARG A 395 -7.59 -7.46 18.97
CA ARG A 395 -8.32 -7.22 20.22
C ARG A 395 -7.40 -6.77 21.35
N ASP A 396 -6.30 -7.49 21.57
CA ASP A 396 -5.35 -7.19 22.63
C ASP A 396 -4.75 -5.78 22.46
N PHE A 397 -4.43 -5.41 21.22
CA PHE A 397 -3.99 -4.06 20.91
C PHE A 397 -5.08 -3.01 21.18
N ALA A 398 -6.29 -3.24 20.67
CA ALA A 398 -7.38 -2.30 20.83
C ALA A 398 -7.80 -2.07 22.28
N LEU A 399 -7.84 -3.14 23.09
CA LEU A 399 -8.34 -3.08 24.47
C LEU A 399 -7.26 -2.74 25.48
N HIS A 400 -6.00 -3.09 25.25
CA HIS A 400 -4.94 -2.98 26.25
C HIS A 400 -3.82 -2.01 25.87
N VAL A 401 -3.56 -1.74 24.58
CA VAL A 401 -2.51 -0.81 24.14
C VAL A 401 -3.06 0.58 23.86
N ARG A 402 -4.13 0.68 23.04
CA ARG A 402 -4.71 1.98 22.63
C ARG A 402 -5.08 2.89 23.80
N PRO A 403 -5.69 2.40 24.90
CA PRO A 403 -6.00 3.23 26.08
C PRO A 403 -4.77 3.86 26.71
N LEU A 404 -3.62 3.15 26.73
CA LEU A 404 -2.35 3.67 27.28
C LEU A 404 -1.79 4.82 26.43
N LEU A 405 -2.12 4.86 25.14
CA LEU A 405 -1.67 5.91 24.21
C LEU A 405 -2.55 7.16 24.23
N SER A 406 -3.84 7.01 24.55
CA SER A 406 -4.79 8.13 24.63
C SER A 406 -4.84 8.83 26.00
N GLY A 407 -4.21 8.24 27.02
CA GLY A 407 -4.33 8.70 28.41
C GLY A 407 -5.73 8.47 29.02
N GLU A 408 -6.58 7.71 28.35
CA GLU A 408 -7.90 7.34 28.87
C GLU A 408 -7.75 6.22 29.90
N CYS A 409 -8.37 6.45 31.07
CA CYS A 409 -8.38 5.44 32.14
C CYS A 409 -9.24 4.23 31.70
N VAL A 410 -8.74 3.02 31.84
CA VAL A 410 -9.29 1.72 31.40
C VAL A 410 -10.72 1.43 31.95
N SER A 411 -11.29 2.29 32.78
CA SER A 411 -12.52 2.01 33.51
C SER A 411 -13.83 2.05 32.69
N THR A 412 -13.82 2.46 31.43
CA THR A 412 -15.07 2.75 30.67
C THR A 412 -15.45 1.70 29.61
N LEU A 413 -14.57 0.76 29.27
CA LEU A 413 -14.84 -0.19 28.17
C LEU A 413 -15.43 -1.55 28.58
N GLN A 414 -15.53 -1.85 29.87
CA GLN A 414 -16.13 -3.12 30.35
C GLN A 414 -17.67 -3.14 30.34
N THR A 415 -18.33 -2.05 30.00
CA THR A 415 -19.81 -1.94 30.17
C THR A 415 -20.60 -2.03 28.85
N VAL A 416 -19.97 -2.31 27.73
CA VAL A 416 -20.65 -2.38 26.41
C VAL A 416 -20.39 -3.72 25.72
N MET A 417 -20.68 -4.81 26.38
CA MET A 417 -20.97 -6.09 25.70
C MET A 417 -22.08 -6.83 26.46
N PRO A 418 -23.19 -7.18 25.78
CA PRO A 418 -24.12 -8.18 26.29
C PRO A 418 -23.53 -9.59 26.12
#